data_88435125a8819e2dd14fa74bd25c22c0
#
_entry.id   88435125a8819e2dd14fa74bd25c22c0
#
_cell.length_a   1.000
_cell.length_b   1.000
_cell.length_c   1.000
_cell.angle_alpha   90.00
_cell.angle_beta   90.00
_cell.angle_gamma   90.00
#
_symmetry.space_group_name_H-M   'P 1'
#
loop_
_entity.id
_entity.type
_entity.pdbx_description
1 polymer ?
#
loop_
_entity_poly.entity_id
_entity_poly.type
_entity_poly.pdbx_seq_one_letter_code
_entity_poly.pdbx_strand_id
1 'polypeptide(L)' 'MKCPVCGKDARAHIYHCAKCAVYVHKKCWPEHVAEAHKEQ' A
#
# COMPACT_ATOMS: atom_id res chain seq x y z
N MET A 1 -3.26 11.28 -2.72
CA MET A 1 -2.28 10.21 -2.77
C MET A 1 -2.86 8.99 -3.45
N LYS A 2 -2.05 8.27 -4.13
CA LYS A 2 -2.55 7.12 -4.88
C LYS A 2 -2.05 5.82 -4.31
N CYS A 3 -2.95 4.85 -4.21
CA CYS A 3 -2.60 3.51 -3.79
C CYS A 3 -1.98 2.79 -4.99
N PRO A 4 -0.72 2.34 -4.88
CA PRO A 4 -0.08 1.68 -6.02
C PRO A 4 -0.67 0.31 -6.32
N VAL A 5 -1.48 -0.21 -5.43
CA VAL A 5 -2.07 -1.52 -5.65
C VAL A 5 -3.30 -1.43 -6.53
N CYS A 6 -4.22 -0.53 -6.17
CA CYS A 6 -5.47 -0.42 -6.93
C CYS A 6 -5.49 0.79 -7.86
N GLY A 7 -4.56 1.72 -7.69
CA GLY A 7 -4.48 2.87 -8.56
C GLY A 7 -5.48 3.97 -8.25
N LYS A 8 -6.18 3.85 -7.14
CA LYS A 8 -7.16 4.84 -6.77
C LYS A 8 -6.63 5.71 -5.65
N ASP A 9 -7.30 6.83 -5.41
CA ASP A 9 -6.91 7.73 -4.36
C ASP A 9 -6.97 7.03 -3.01
N ALA A 10 -5.89 7.15 -2.24
CA ALA A 10 -5.83 6.63 -0.89
C ALA A 10 -6.07 7.78 0.06
N ARG A 11 -7.27 7.88 0.61
CA ARG A 11 -7.64 8.99 1.47
C ARG A 11 -7.94 8.57 2.89
N ALA A 12 -8.55 7.41 3.05
CA ALA A 12 -8.94 6.94 4.37
C ALA A 12 -8.56 5.49 4.51
N HIS A 13 -8.36 5.09 5.76
CA HIS A 13 -8.00 3.70 6.06
C HIS A 13 -6.79 3.28 5.24
N ILE A 14 -5.71 4.06 5.39
CA ILE A 14 -4.49 3.79 4.64
C ILE A 14 -3.34 3.52 5.59
N TYR A 15 -2.35 2.82 5.07
CA TYR A 15 -1.09 2.58 5.77
C TYR A 15 0.04 3.29 5.03
N HIS A 16 1.00 3.77 5.78
CA HIS A 16 2.18 4.39 5.18
C HIS A 16 3.30 3.37 5.14
N CYS A 17 3.75 3.04 3.95
CA CYS A 17 4.87 2.13 3.78
C CYS A 17 6.15 2.94 3.72
N ALA A 18 6.92 2.87 4.82
CA ALA A 18 8.15 3.65 4.88
C ALA A 18 9.19 3.16 3.88
N LYS A 19 9.16 1.87 3.59
CA LYS A 19 10.13 1.31 2.66
C LYS A 19 9.90 1.77 1.24
N CYS A 20 8.64 1.87 0.84
CA CYS A 20 8.29 2.31 -0.50
C CYS A 20 7.94 3.79 -0.56
N ALA A 21 7.77 4.40 0.60
CA ALA A 21 7.39 5.82 0.71
C ALA A 21 6.07 6.08 0.00
N VAL A 22 5.11 5.18 0.17
CA VAL A 22 3.80 5.32 -0.46
C VAL A 22 2.72 5.02 0.57
N TYR A 23 1.51 5.44 0.23
CA TYR A 23 0.35 5.13 1.05
C TYR A 23 -0.46 4.06 0.36
N VAL A 24 -0.86 3.05 1.12
CA VAL A 24 -1.57 1.90 0.59
C VAL A 24 -2.84 1.72 1.38
N HIS A 25 -3.93 1.39 0.70
CA HIS A 25 -5.17 1.13 1.39
C HIS A 25 -5.00 -0.01 2.38
N LYS A 26 -5.76 0.07 3.46
CA LYS A 26 -5.69 -0.98 4.47
C LYS A 26 -6.01 -2.34 3.88
N LYS A 27 -7.01 -2.38 3.03
CA LYS A 27 -7.40 -3.64 2.41
C LYS A 27 -6.42 -4.07 1.32
N CYS A 28 -5.64 -3.14 0.80
CA CYS A 28 -4.62 -3.45 -0.20
C CYS A 28 -3.28 -3.78 0.44
N TRP A 29 -3.17 -3.58 1.73
CA TRP A 29 -1.90 -3.75 2.42
C TRP A 29 -1.32 -5.15 2.27
N PRO A 30 -2.10 -6.22 2.53
CA PRO A 30 -1.55 -7.56 2.36
C PRO A 30 -1.10 -7.85 0.94
N GLU A 31 -1.80 -7.30 -0.03
CA GLU A 31 -1.39 -7.46 -1.42
C GLU A 31 -0.09 -6.72 -1.70
N HIS A 32 0.00 -5.50 -1.16
CA HIS A 32 1.22 -4.73 -1.34
C HIS A 32 2.42 -5.43 -0.73
N VAL A 33 2.25 -5.95 0.47
CA VAL A 33 3.34 -6.65 1.15
C VAL A 33 3.73 -7.90 0.37
N ALA A 34 2.74 -8.61 -0.14
CA ALA A 34 3.01 -9.83 -0.88
C ALA A 34 3.77 -9.53 -2.17
N GLU A 35 3.53 -8.37 -2.77
CA GLU A 35 4.19 -8.02 -4.01
C GLU A 35 5.53 -7.34 -3.77
N ALA A 36 5.54 -6.38 -2.87
CA ALA A 36 6.72 -5.54 -2.68
C ALA A 36 7.66 -6.09 -1.61
N HIS A 37 7.13 -6.74 -0.61
CA HIS A 37 7.93 -7.20 0.53
C HIS A 37 7.69 -8.67 0.80
N LYS A 38 7.60 -9.44 -0.25
CA LYS A 38 7.24 -10.84 -0.06
C LYS A 38 8.32 -11.64 0.64
N GLU A 39 9.47 -11.08 0.77
CA GLU A 39 10.55 -11.75 1.48
C GLU A 39 10.54 -11.46 2.96
N GLN A 40 9.64 -10.64 3.38
CA GLN A 40 9.50 -10.34 4.80
C GLN A 40 8.78 -11.47 5.52
#